data_7dbed88a24e54c7acaa4f6ed6c786863
#
_entry.id   7dbed88a24e54c7acaa4f6ed6c786863
#
_cell.length_a   1.000
_cell.length_b   1.000
_cell.length_c   1.000
_cell.angle_alpha   90.00
_cell.angle_beta   90.00
_cell.angle_gamma   90.00
#
_symmetry.space_group_name_H-M   'P 1'
#
loop_
_entity.id
_entity.type
_entity.pdbx_description
1 polymer ?
#
loop_
_entity_poly.entity_id
_entity_poly.type
_entity_poly.pdbx_seq_one_letter_code
_entity_poly.pdbx_strand_id
1 'polypeptide(L)'
;MTDTVLEAQDVSYSYSRKGPKVLDGMNIKINKGVKTAVLGSNGAGKSTLFSVLNALYKPQGGRVLYKGEPLSYRHKGIIRMRSEVSILFQNPNDMMFKPYVEQDVAYGPENMKLPKDEVERRVDEALFTVGMEDYRKSPIMKLSYGQRKRVTLAGVLAMKPSVLIMDEPTAGLDPQMACEVMEIAEQLHETGVTVVMSSHDTDLVYSWADEVRVLGGGKCVYSGAPEPFYEDRAAVQRAGLMLPSVYAVNKAMSSMGAFPETPYPRTQAQLSVRMSGPGKSYGTLHVVRADKDADVASVLSKEGMKGLPVGLYGISARIATESSGTEVGYPYNGPENCVMRCLAGSDAVLICDPAVVESAMSSVDFIERNGYGKIPVEMHGAAASDKN
;
A
#
# COMPACT_ATOMS: atom_id res chain seq x y z
N MET A 1 19.70 -11.82 8.51
CA MET A 1 20.08 -10.45 8.12
C MET A 1 19.08 -10.01 7.07
N THR A 2 18.37 -8.92 7.30
CA THR A 2 17.43 -8.36 6.31
C THR A 2 18.23 -7.90 5.09
N ASP A 3 17.80 -8.33 3.90
CA ASP A 3 18.46 -8.00 2.63
C ASP A 3 18.13 -6.55 2.27
N THR A 4 19.10 -5.63 2.37
CA THR A 4 18.92 -4.21 2.08
C THR A 4 18.88 -4.01 0.57
N VAL A 5 17.75 -3.51 0.04
CA VAL A 5 17.57 -3.28 -1.41
C VAL A 5 18.02 -1.88 -1.84
N LEU A 6 17.76 -0.85 -1.03
CA LEU A 6 18.18 0.53 -1.25
C LEU A 6 18.85 1.09 0.01
N GLU A 7 19.93 1.83 -0.16
CA GLU A 7 20.63 2.48 0.96
C GLU A 7 21.17 3.84 0.54
N ALA A 8 20.93 4.86 1.34
CA ALA A 8 21.65 6.12 1.27
C ALA A 8 22.71 6.17 2.38
N GLN A 9 23.94 6.48 2.03
CA GLN A 9 25.10 6.60 2.95
C GLN A 9 25.63 8.03 2.90
N ASP A 10 25.48 8.76 4.00
CA ASP A 10 25.94 10.13 4.21
C ASP A 10 25.52 11.10 3.09
N VAL A 11 24.32 10.90 2.57
CA VAL A 11 23.80 11.62 1.41
C VAL A 11 23.48 13.06 1.77
N SER A 12 24.04 13.99 0.99
CA SER A 12 23.75 15.43 1.08
C SER A 12 23.24 15.95 -0.26
N TYR A 13 22.19 16.78 -0.22
CA TYR A 13 21.58 17.39 -1.41
C TYR A 13 21.00 18.77 -1.11
N SER A 14 21.20 19.70 -2.04
CA SER A 14 20.53 21.01 -2.09
C SER A 14 20.11 21.34 -3.52
N TYR A 15 18.98 22.03 -3.70
CA TYR A 15 18.48 22.43 -5.03
C TYR A 15 19.34 23.50 -5.71
N SER A 16 20.13 24.23 -4.95
CA SER A 16 21.06 25.21 -5.49
C SER A 16 22.41 25.12 -4.79
N ARG A 17 23.50 25.48 -5.51
CA ARG A 17 24.89 25.36 -4.97
C ARG A 17 25.13 26.13 -3.67
N LYS A 18 24.40 27.22 -3.42
CA LYS A 18 24.51 28.07 -2.22
C LYS A 18 23.25 28.00 -1.33
N GLY A 19 22.28 27.15 -1.67
CA GLY A 19 21.04 27.00 -0.90
C GLY A 19 21.22 26.10 0.32
N PRO A 20 20.23 26.10 1.21
CA PRO A 20 20.24 25.21 2.35
C PRO A 20 20.20 23.74 1.87
N LYS A 21 20.89 22.88 2.61
CA LYS A 21 20.81 21.45 2.39
C LYS A 21 19.42 20.94 2.78
N VAL A 22 18.78 20.24 1.86
CA VAL A 22 17.50 19.56 2.12
C VAL A 22 17.76 18.17 2.70
N LEU A 23 18.84 17.51 2.23
CA LEU A 23 19.39 16.31 2.85
C LEU A 23 20.80 16.65 3.33
N ASP A 24 21.13 16.35 4.58
CA ASP A 24 22.41 16.68 5.20
C ASP A 24 22.97 15.52 6.02
N GLY A 25 23.78 14.68 5.35
CA GLY A 25 24.31 13.47 5.94
C GLY A 25 23.23 12.40 6.17
N MET A 26 22.28 12.27 5.22
CA MET A 26 21.20 11.30 5.29
C MET A 26 21.73 9.87 5.23
N ASN A 27 21.37 9.08 6.24
CA ASN A 27 21.64 7.64 6.28
C ASN A 27 20.29 6.91 6.43
N ILE A 28 19.94 6.06 5.46
CA ILE A 28 18.69 5.32 5.46
C ILE A 28 18.85 4.00 4.72
N LYS A 29 18.18 2.95 5.23
CA LYS A 29 18.11 1.62 4.61
C LYS A 29 16.66 1.23 4.37
N ILE A 30 16.40 0.69 3.19
CA ILE A 30 15.15 0.07 2.79
C ILE A 30 15.42 -1.42 2.62
N ASN A 31 14.70 -2.23 3.36
CA ASN A 31 14.84 -3.68 3.34
C ASN A 31 13.90 -4.30 2.31
N LYS A 32 14.37 -5.33 1.61
CA LYS A 32 13.58 -6.07 0.63
C LYS A 32 12.40 -6.77 1.32
N GLY A 33 11.20 -6.69 0.71
CA GLY A 33 10.01 -7.36 1.22
C GLY A 33 9.51 -6.81 2.56
N VAL A 34 9.82 -5.55 2.87
CA VAL A 34 9.36 -4.85 4.09
C VAL A 34 8.56 -3.63 3.68
N LYS A 35 7.34 -3.50 4.18
CA LYS A 35 6.50 -2.31 3.99
C LYS A 35 7.09 -1.16 4.80
N THR A 36 7.76 -0.24 4.10
CA THR A 36 8.46 0.88 4.75
C THR A 36 7.72 2.18 4.55
N ALA A 37 7.38 2.87 5.62
CA ALA A 37 6.85 4.24 5.55
C ALA A 37 7.89 5.29 5.94
N VAL A 38 7.98 6.36 5.14
CA VAL A 38 8.83 7.52 5.39
C VAL A 38 7.98 8.66 5.92
N LEU A 39 8.16 8.98 7.18
CA LEU A 39 7.42 9.99 7.92
C LEU A 39 8.24 11.28 8.09
N GLY A 40 7.56 12.36 8.42
CA GLY A 40 8.15 13.67 8.73
C GLY A 40 7.27 14.81 8.26
N SER A 41 7.49 15.99 8.84
CA SER A 41 6.75 17.20 8.47
C SER A 41 6.92 17.58 7.00
N ASN A 42 6.06 18.49 6.52
CA ASN A 42 6.25 19.09 5.20
C ASN A 42 7.61 19.81 5.14
N GLY A 43 8.35 19.59 4.06
CA GLY A 43 9.71 20.13 3.92
C GLY A 43 10.82 19.31 4.60
N ALA A 44 10.52 18.18 5.27
CA ALA A 44 11.54 17.32 5.90
C ALA A 44 12.48 16.63 4.89
N GLY A 45 12.18 16.71 3.58
CA GLY A 45 13.01 16.17 2.52
C GLY A 45 12.56 14.81 1.98
N LYS A 46 11.32 14.35 2.27
CA LYS A 46 10.78 13.04 1.83
C LYS A 46 10.85 12.86 0.30
N SER A 47 10.22 13.76 -0.46
CA SER A 47 10.22 13.72 -1.94
C SER A 47 11.62 13.87 -2.54
N THR A 48 12.47 14.69 -1.89
CA THR A 48 13.88 14.85 -2.28
C THR A 48 14.66 13.56 -2.06
N LEU A 49 14.47 12.89 -0.93
CA LEU A 49 15.07 11.58 -0.64
C LEU A 49 14.65 10.56 -1.69
N PHE A 50 13.36 10.46 -2.00
CA PHE A 50 12.83 9.54 -3.02
C PHE A 50 13.42 9.80 -4.41
N SER A 51 13.53 11.08 -4.79
CA SER A 51 14.16 11.48 -6.04
C SER A 51 15.66 11.11 -6.10
N VAL A 52 16.35 11.17 -4.98
CA VAL A 52 17.76 10.73 -4.88
C VAL A 52 17.88 9.21 -4.93
N LEU A 53 17.01 8.48 -4.21
CA LEU A 53 16.98 7.01 -4.22
C LEU A 53 16.64 6.43 -5.59
N ASN A 54 15.78 7.11 -6.38
CA ASN A 54 15.44 6.72 -7.75
C ASN A 54 16.42 7.23 -8.83
N ALA A 55 17.55 7.84 -8.44
CA ALA A 55 18.52 8.47 -9.36
C ALA A 55 17.93 9.60 -10.23
N LEU A 56 16.84 10.25 -9.80
CA LEU A 56 16.37 11.47 -10.45
C LEU A 56 17.30 12.64 -10.12
N TYR A 57 17.75 12.71 -8.87
CA TYR A 57 18.76 13.65 -8.41
C TYR A 57 20.04 12.93 -8.02
N LYS A 58 21.16 13.47 -8.48
CA LYS A 58 22.49 13.01 -8.04
C LYS A 58 22.87 13.71 -6.74
N PRO A 59 23.20 12.98 -5.65
CA PRO A 59 23.66 13.63 -4.43
C PRO A 59 24.95 14.40 -4.63
N GLN A 60 25.14 15.46 -3.84
CA GLN A 60 26.34 16.30 -3.83
C GLN A 60 27.40 15.74 -2.87
N GLY A 61 27.00 14.97 -1.88
CA GLY A 61 27.85 14.23 -0.95
C GLY A 61 27.26 12.84 -0.67
N GLY A 62 28.11 11.93 -0.23
CA GLY A 62 27.72 10.57 0.05
C GLY A 62 27.44 9.73 -1.20
N ARG A 63 26.71 8.61 -1.03
CA ARG A 63 26.38 7.70 -2.12
C ARG A 63 25.06 6.97 -1.87
N VAL A 64 24.43 6.53 -2.95
CA VAL A 64 23.27 5.63 -2.92
C VAL A 64 23.74 4.26 -3.40
N LEU A 65 23.29 3.21 -2.70
CA LEU A 65 23.52 1.83 -3.11
C LEU A 65 22.19 1.17 -3.49
N TYR A 66 22.22 0.34 -4.52
CA TYR A 66 21.16 -0.55 -4.92
C TYR A 66 21.66 -1.99 -4.87
N LYS A 67 21.01 -2.84 -4.08
CA LYS A 67 21.44 -4.23 -3.83
C LYS A 67 22.93 -4.32 -3.43
N GLY A 68 23.38 -3.39 -2.59
CA GLY A 68 24.76 -3.31 -2.08
C GLY A 68 25.76 -2.62 -3.02
N GLU A 69 25.42 -2.39 -4.30
CA GLU A 69 26.31 -1.79 -5.28
C GLU A 69 26.10 -0.27 -5.41
N PRO A 70 27.16 0.55 -5.49
CA PRO A 70 27.05 1.97 -5.68
C PRO A 70 26.33 2.33 -6.98
N LEU A 71 25.38 3.25 -6.89
CA LEU A 71 24.58 3.68 -8.02
C LEU A 71 25.44 4.38 -9.07
N SER A 72 25.34 3.91 -10.32
CA SER A 72 26.00 4.54 -11.46
C SER A 72 25.10 5.60 -12.08
N TYR A 73 25.57 6.84 -12.07
CA TYR A 73 24.88 7.98 -12.72
C TYR A 73 25.21 8.13 -14.22
N ARG A 74 25.83 7.13 -14.83
CA ARG A 74 25.96 7.04 -16.29
C ARG A 74 24.63 6.61 -16.90
N HIS A 75 24.36 6.99 -18.15
CA HIS A 75 23.07 6.74 -18.83
C HIS A 75 22.55 5.30 -18.68
N LYS A 76 23.40 4.29 -18.95
CA LYS A 76 23.01 2.87 -18.78
C LYS A 76 22.66 2.49 -17.33
N GLY A 77 23.39 3.05 -16.36
CA GLY A 77 23.14 2.79 -14.95
C GLY A 77 21.81 3.41 -14.47
N ILE A 78 21.50 4.62 -14.94
CA ILE A 78 20.24 5.29 -14.63
C ILE A 78 19.06 4.53 -15.24
N ILE A 79 19.14 4.08 -16.49
CA ILE A 79 18.07 3.29 -17.12
C ILE A 79 17.83 2.00 -16.33
N ARG A 80 18.89 1.24 -16.03
CA ARG A 80 18.78 0.02 -15.22
C ARG A 80 18.14 0.28 -13.87
N MET A 81 18.57 1.34 -13.17
CA MET A 81 18.01 1.69 -11.87
C MET A 81 16.51 1.97 -11.97
N ARG A 82 16.09 2.81 -12.92
CA ARG A 82 14.69 3.23 -13.07
C ARG A 82 13.77 2.12 -13.61
N SER A 83 14.32 1.10 -14.27
CA SER A 83 13.54 -0.08 -14.66
C SER A 83 13.26 -1.02 -13.48
N GLU A 84 14.09 -0.99 -12.43
CA GLU A 84 13.93 -1.83 -11.24
C GLU A 84 13.33 -1.07 -10.05
N VAL A 85 13.55 0.23 -9.94
CA VAL A 85 13.03 1.11 -8.89
C VAL A 85 12.18 2.20 -9.52
N SER A 86 10.89 2.08 -9.40
CA SER A 86 9.95 3.07 -9.92
C SER A 86 9.45 3.99 -8.80
N ILE A 87 9.07 5.21 -9.18
CA ILE A 87 8.51 6.20 -8.27
C ILE A 87 7.15 6.68 -8.77
N LEU A 88 6.17 6.74 -7.88
CA LEU A 88 4.89 7.39 -8.08
C LEU A 88 4.90 8.72 -7.33
N PHE A 89 4.90 9.83 -8.06
CA PHE A 89 4.88 11.17 -7.46
C PHE A 89 3.49 11.56 -6.94
N GLN A 90 3.48 12.51 -6.01
CA GLN A 90 2.25 13.02 -5.41
C GLN A 90 1.30 13.59 -6.46
N ASN A 91 1.79 14.44 -7.37
CA ASN A 91 0.97 15.04 -8.43
C ASN A 91 1.06 14.20 -9.72
N PRO A 92 -0.05 13.62 -10.19
CA PRO A 92 -0.05 12.81 -11.41
C PRO A 92 0.37 13.60 -12.66
N ASN A 93 0.13 14.91 -12.70
CA ASN A 93 0.47 15.71 -13.88
C ASN A 93 1.99 15.79 -14.14
N ASP A 94 2.82 15.56 -13.10
CA ASP A 94 4.28 15.57 -13.23
C ASP A 94 4.83 14.28 -13.86
N MET A 95 3.95 13.28 -14.08
CA MET A 95 4.29 11.97 -14.62
C MET A 95 3.65 11.66 -15.97
N MET A 96 2.83 12.56 -16.49
CA MET A 96 2.12 12.36 -17.76
C MET A 96 2.90 12.96 -18.92
N PHE A 97 3.27 12.13 -19.90
CA PHE A 97 4.13 12.48 -21.02
C PHE A 97 3.47 12.37 -22.39
N LYS A 98 2.32 11.66 -22.47
CA LYS A 98 1.64 11.36 -23.73
C LYS A 98 0.19 11.86 -23.71
N PRO A 99 -0.43 12.10 -24.86
CA PRO A 99 -1.79 12.64 -24.92
C PRO A 99 -2.90 11.61 -24.62
N TYR A 100 -2.63 10.31 -24.79
CA TYR A 100 -3.60 9.23 -24.61
C TYR A 100 -3.14 8.22 -23.55
N VAL A 101 -4.09 7.62 -22.85
CA VAL A 101 -3.85 6.70 -21.74
C VAL A 101 -2.93 5.54 -22.12
N GLU A 102 -3.25 4.79 -23.19
CA GLU A 102 -2.44 3.64 -23.60
C GLU A 102 -0.99 4.04 -23.96
N GLN A 103 -0.82 5.20 -24.58
CA GLN A 103 0.49 5.69 -24.97
C GLN A 103 1.31 6.10 -23.74
N ASP A 104 0.66 6.67 -22.73
CA ASP A 104 1.32 7.10 -21.52
C ASP A 104 1.76 5.90 -20.66
N VAL A 105 0.90 4.89 -20.54
CA VAL A 105 1.22 3.63 -19.85
C VAL A 105 2.31 2.86 -20.58
N ALA A 106 2.30 2.86 -21.92
CA ALA A 106 3.32 2.21 -22.76
C ALA A 106 4.70 2.90 -22.69
N TYR A 107 4.75 4.18 -22.29
CA TYR A 107 5.97 5.00 -22.37
C TYR A 107 7.17 4.40 -21.64
N GLY A 108 6.95 3.88 -20.42
CA GLY A 108 7.99 3.20 -19.64
C GLY A 108 8.54 1.94 -20.35
N PRO A 109 7.68 0.95 -20.63
CA PRO A 109 8.06 -0.28 -21.35
C PRO A 109 8.73 -0.04 -22.72
N GLU A 110 8.26 0.96 -23.50
CA GLU A 110 8.89 1.35 -24.75
C GLU A 110 10.33 1.86 -24.55
N ASN A 111 10.56 2.69 -23.53
CA ASN A 111 11.88 3.18 -23.17
C ASN A 111 12.82 2.06 -22.67
N MET A 112 12.26 0.98 -22.13
CA MET A 112 13.00 -0.25 -21.80
C MET A 112 13.36 -1.06 -23.05
N LYS A 113 12.87 -0.67 -24.24
CA LYS A 113 13.07 -1.34 -25.53
C LYS A 113 12.53 -2.78 -25.54
N LEU A 114 11.41 -3.01 -24.88
CA LEU A 114 10.74 -4.30 -24.89
C LEU A 114 10.12 -4.58 -26.27
N PRO A 115 9.96 -5.86 -26.65
CA PRO A 115 9.18 -6.25 -27.82
C PRO A 115 7.76 -5.67 -27.78
N LYS A 116 7.19 -5.39 -28.96
CA LYS A 116 5.90 -4.70 -29.06
C LYS A 116 4.74 -5.48 -28.42
N ASP A 117 4.73 -6.77 -28.57
CA ASP A 117 3.78 -7.70 -27.95
C ASP A 117 3.87 -7.69 -26.41
N GLU A 118 5.09 -7.65 -25.88
CA GLU A 118 5.30 -7.53 -24.43
C GLU A 118 4.87 -6.16 -23.89
N VAL A 119 5.09 -5.07 -24.64
CA VAL A 119 4.59 -3.74 -24.27
C VAL A 119 3.07 -3.75 -24.20
N GLU A 120 2.39 -4.29 -25.21
CA GLU A 120 0.94 -4.36 -25.26
C GLU A 120 0.36 -5.18 -24.09
N ARG A 121 0.92 -6.36 -23.84
CA ARG A 121 0.54 -7.22 -22.71
C ARG A 121 0.69 -6.49 -21.35
N ARG A 122 1.82 -5.77 -21.16
CA ARG A 122 2.04 -5.02 -19.90
C ARG A 122 1.09 -3.85 -19.75
N VAL A 123 0.72 -3.19 -20.84
CA VAL A 123 -0.28 -2.10 -20.82
C VAL A 123 -1.64 -2.67 -20.43
N ASP A 124 -2.05 -3.80 -21.00
CA ASP A 124 -3.31 -4.47 -20.68
C ASP A 124 -3.38 -4.86 -19.20
N GLU A 125 -2.34 -5.56 -18.72
CA GLU A 125 -2.24 -5.97 -17.32
C GLU A 125 -2.27 -4.77 -16.37
N ALA A 126 -1.54 -3.69 -16.69
CA ALA A 126 -1.47 -2.52 -15.83
C ALA A 126 -2.79 -1.73 -15.81
N LEU A 127 -3.44 -1.54 -16.95
CA LEU A 127 -4.75 -0.88 -17.02
C LEU A 127 -5.82 -1.68 -16.28
N PHE A 128 -5.80 -2.99 -16.44
CA PHE A 128 -6.65 -3.90 -15.68
C PHE A 128 -6.45 -3.72 -14.17
N THR A 129 -5.20 -3.75 -13.71
CA THR A 129 -4.86 -3.62 -12.27
C THR A 129 -5.38 -2.33 -11.64
N VAL A 130 -5.54 -1.26 -12.40
CA VAL A 130 -6.05 0.02 -11.88
C VAL A 130 -7.50 0.32 -12.29
N GLY A 131 -8.20 -0.62 -12.95
CA GLY A 131 -9.59 -0.46 -13.41
C GLY A 131 -9.75 0.67 -14.45
N MET A 132 -8.84 0.76 -15.43
CA MET A 132 -8.83 1.82 -16.43
C MET A 132 -8.89 1.31 -17.88
N GLU A 133 -9.32 0.04 -18.11
CA GLU A 133 -9.39 -0.56 -19.44
C GLU A 133 -10.32 0.23 -20.39
N ASP A 134 -11.49 0.63 -19.90
CA ASP A 134 -12.47 1.38 -20.68
C ASP A 134 -11.95 2.76 -21.12
N TYR A 135 -10.95 3.27 -20.39
CA TYR A 135 -10.32 4.55 -20.68
C TYR A 135 -9.08 4.45 -21.56
N ARG A 136 -8.71 3.24 -22.04
CA ARG A 136 -7.49 2.96 -22.81
C ARG A 136 -7.22 3.99 -23.91
N LYS A 137 -8.22 4.31 -24.72
CA LYS A 137 -8.14 5.24 -25.85
C LYS A 137 -8.53 6.69 -25.50
N SER A 138 -8.76 6.97 -24.23
CA SER A 138 -9.19 8.29 -23.78
C SER A 138 -8.04 9.29 -23.78
N PRO A 139 -8.29 10.55 -24.17
CA PRO A 139 -7.34 11.62 -23.95
C PRO A 139 -7.17 11.89 -22.45
N ILE A 140 -5.93 11.98 -21.99
CA ILE A 140 -5.57 12.23 -20.59
C ILE A 140 -6.21 13.51 -20.04
N MET A 141 -6.33 14.55 -20.86
CA MET A 141 -6.93 15.83 -20.48
C MET A 141 -8.43 15.73 -20.11
N LYS A 142 -9.12 14.65 -20.51
CA LYS A 142 -10.53 14.41 -20.15
C LYS A 142 -10.70 13.67 -18.84
N LEU A 143 -9.63 13.16 -18.26
CA LEU A 143 -9.67 12.37 -17.03
C LEU A 143 -9.78 13.26 -15.79
N SER A 144 -10.52 12.78 -14.77
CA SER A 144 -10.53 13.37 -13.44
C SER A 144 -9.14 13.26 -12.77
N TYR A 145 -8.92 13.98 -11.68
CA TYR A 145 -7.66 13.88 -10.93
C TYR A 145 -7.36 12.45 -10.48
N GLY A 146 -8.34 11.75 -9.93
CA GLY A 146 -8.20 10.38 -9.48
C GLY A 146 -7.95 9.41 -10.62
N GLN A 147 -8.65 9.54 -11.76
CA GLN A 147 -8.37 8.74 -12.95
C GLN A 147 -6.95 8.96 -13.47
N ARG A 148 -6.46 10.20 -13.48
CA ARG A 148 -5.06 10.48 -13.80
C ARG A 148 -4.09 9.81 -12.84
N LYS A 149 -4.39 9.80 -11.53
CA LYS A 149 -3.57 9.09 -10.54
C LYS A 149 -3.52 7.59 -10.82
N ARG A 150 -4.64 6.96 -11.19
CA ARG A 150 -4.67 5.54 -11.59
C ARG A 150 -3.85 5.29 -12.87
N VAL A 151 -3.94 6.17 -13.87
CA VAL A 151 -3.13 6.04 -15.10
C VAL A 151 -1.64 6.16 -14.81
N THR A 152 -1.21 7.11 -13.94
CA THR A 152 0.21 7.19 -13.56
C THR A 152 0.67 5.95 -12.79
N LEU A 153 -0.19 5.39 -11.94
CA LEU A 153 0.09 4.12 -11.27
C LEU A 153 0.21 2.98 -12.28
N ALA A 154 -0.69 2.88 -13.28
CA ALA A 154 -0.59 1.91 -14.36
C ALA A 154 0.74 2.03 -15.12
N GLY A 155 1.17 3.26 -15.44
CA GLY A 155 2.47 3.50 -16.10
C GLY A 155 3.67 2.98 -15.31
N VAL A 156 3.61 3.11 -13.98
CA VAL A 156 4.63 2.56 -13.07
C VAL A 156 4.56 1.03 -13.03
N LEU A 157 3.36 0.46 -12.93
CA LEU A 157 3.14 -1.00 -12.89
C LEU A 157 3.58 -1.69 -14.16
N ALA A 158 3.35 -1.08 -15.34
CA ALA A 158 3.75 -1.61 -16.64
C ALA A 158 5.28 -1.82 -16.74
N MET A 159 6.06 -1.12 -15.93
CA MET A 159 7.51 -1.34 -15.86
C MET A 159 7.89 -2.60 -15.07
N LYS A 160 6.99 -3.19 -14.28
CA LYS A 160 7.21 -4.35 -13.38
C LYS A 160 8.42 -4.14 -12.45
N PRO A 161 8.40 -3.10 -11.61
CA PRO A 161 9.53 -2.78 -10.75
C PRO A 161 9.71 -3.80 -9.63
N SER A 162 10.95 -3.96 -9.14
CA SER A 162 11.25 -4.71 -7.91
C SER A 162 11.00 -3.88 -6.65
N VAL A 163 11.08 -2.55 -6.79
CA VAL A 163 10.83 -1.58 -5.70
C VAL A 163 9.90 -0.49 -6.22
N LEU A 164 8.82 -0.26 -5.51
CA LEU A 164 7.88 0.83 -5.76
C LEU A 164 8.00 1.88 -4.64
N ILE A 165 8.36 3.09 -5.01
CA ILE A 165 8.36 4.25 -4.12
C ILE A 165 7.09 5.07 -4.42
N MET A 166 6.30 5.39 -3.41
CA MET A 166 5.06 6.14 -3.53
C MET A 166 5.14 7.41 -2.67
N ASP A 167 5.18 8.57 -3.34
CA ASP A 167 5.23 9.85 -2.62
C ASP A 167 3.83 10.39 -2.39
N GLU A 168 3.36 10.36 -1.13
CA GLU A 168 2.02 10.78 -0.70
C GLU A 168 0.90 10.19 -1.61
N PRO A 169 0.80 8.84 -1.73
CA PRO A 169 -0.04 8.21 -2.75
C PRO A 169 -1.54 8.52 -2.61
N THR A 170 -2.01 8.77 -1.40
CA THR A 170 -3.42 9.03 -1.08
C THR A 170 -3.78 10.52 -1.06
N ALA A 171 -2.80 11.42 -1.19
CA ALA A 171 -3.05 12.84 -1.12
C ALA A 171 -3.96 13.33 -2.26
N GLY A 172 -5.01 14.09 -1.90
CA GLY A 172 -5.97 14.67 -2.85
C GLY A 172 -6.96 13.67 -3.44
N LEU A 173 -6.99 12.44 -2.93
CA LEU A 173 -7.99 11.42 -3.29
C LEU A 173 -9.15 11.45 -2.29
N ASP A 174 -10.33 11.04 -2.75
CA ASP A 174 -11.43 10.71 -1.85
C ASP A 174 -11.13 9.42 -1.08
N PRO A 175 -11.85 9.13 0.02
CA PRO A 175 -11.57 7.95 0.85
C PRO A 175 -11.65 6.63 0.07
N GLN A 176 -12.53 6.52 -0.91
CA GLN A 176 -12.69 5.35 -1.75
C GLN A 176 -11.42 5.08 -2.55
N MET A 177 -10.98 6.08 -3.31
CA MET A 177 -9.78 5.96 -4.15
C MET A 177 -8.51 5.77 -3.32
N ALA A 178 -8.46 6.38 -2.12
CA ALA A 178 -7.34 6.17 -1.20
C ALA A 178 -7.25 4.69 -0.78
N CYS A 179 -8.39 4.06 -0.42
CA CYS A 179 -8.43 2.63 -0.11
C CYS A 179 -7.98 1.77 -1.29
N GLU A 180 -8.46 2.05 -2.51
CA GLU A 180 -8.09 1.28 -3.70
C GLU A 180 -6.59 1.36 -4.01
N VAL A 181 -5.98 2.56 -3.88
CA VAL A 181 -4.52 2.72 -4.07
C VAL A 181 -3.74 1.92 -3.02
N MET A 182 -4.23 1.87 -1.78
CA MET A 182 -3.60 1.08 -0.72
C MET A 182 -3.77 -0.43 -0.92
N GLU A 183 -4.93 -0.88 -1.42
CA GLU A 183 -5.16 -2.28 -1.80
C GLU A 183 -4.21 -2.71 -2.93
N ILE A 184 -3.99 -1.84 -3.93
CA ILE A 184 -2.99 -2.09 -4.99
C ILE A 184 -1.57 -2.19 -4.41
N ALA A 185 -1.21 -1.29 -3.49
CA ALA A 185 0.09 -1.33 -2.84
C ALA A 185 0.31 -2.62 -2.05
N GLU A 186 -0.74 -3.10 -1.35
CA GLU A 186 -0.72 -4.36 -0.63
C GLU A 186 -0.58 -5.55 -1.59
N GLN A 187 -1.37 -5.59 -2.66
CA GLN A 187 -1.30 -6.65 -3.67
C GLN A 187 0.09 -6.74 -4.32
N LEU A 188 0.72 -5.60 -4.60
CA LEU A 188 2.09 -5.57 -5.12
C LEU A 188 3.09 -6.11 -4.10
N HIS A 189 2.93 -5.76 -2.84
CA HIS A 189 3.78 -6.27 -1.78
C HIS A 189 3.69 -7.79 -1.68
N GLU A 190 2.48 -8.35 -1.65
CA GLU A 190 2.23 -9.81 -1.61
C GLU A 190 2.80 -10.54 -2.83
N THR A 191 2.89 -9.87 -3.98
CA THR A 191 3.56 -10.44 -5.18
C THR A 191 5.10 -10.27 -5.16
N GLY A 192 5.67 -9.77 -4.06
CA GLY A 192 7.12 -9.68 -3.84
C GLY A 192 7.76 -8.35 -4.21
N VAL A 193 6.98 -7.33 -4.55
CA VAL A 193 7.49 -5.97 -4.76
C VAL A 193 7.76 -5.32 -3.41
N THR A 194 8.93 -4.71 -3.24
CA THR A 194 9.20 -3.90 -2.04
C THR A 194 8.52 -2.56 -2.17
N VAL A 195 7.61 -2.24 -1.25
CA VAL A 195 6.84 -0.99 -1.29
C VAL A 195 7.36 -0.02 -0.22
N VAL A 196 7.67 1.20 -0.66
CA VAL A 196 8.09 2.31 0.20
C VAL A 196 7.14 3.47 -0.04
N MET A 197 6.51 4.02 1.01
CA MET A 197 5.67 5.20 0.81
C MET A 197 6.02 6.34 1.78
N SER A 198 5.78 7.58 1.36
CA SER A 198 5.66 8.68 2.29
C SER A 198 4.18 8.94 2.59
N SER A 199 3.89 9.32 3.82
CA SER A 199 2.59 9.85 4.20
C SER A 199 2.71 10.75 5.42
N HIS A 200 1.77 11.66 5.57
CA HIS A 200 1.54 12.42 6.81
C HIS A 200 0.35 11.86 7.62
N ASP A 201 -0.38 10.92 7.06
CA ASP A 201 -1.46 10.19 7.73
C ASP A 201 -0.87 9.08 8.61
N THR A 202 -0.80 9.35 9.90
CA THR A 202 -0.20 8.43 10.89
C THR A 202 -1.08 7.22 11.15
N ASP A 203 -2.41 7.30 11.00
CA ASP A 203 -3.31 6.17 11.14
C ASP A 203 -3.12 5.17 10.00
N LEU A 204 -3.07 5.67 8.76
CA LEU A 204 -2.76 4.87 7.58
C LEU A 204 -1.41 4.16 7.71
N VAL A 205 -0.37 4.92 8.07
CA VAL A 205 0.98 4.36 8.21
C VAL A 205 1.03 3.31 9.32
N TYR A 206 0.40 3.57 10.45
CA TYR A 206 0.42 2.65 11.60
C TYR A 206 -0.27 1.32 11.30
N SER A 207 -1.35 1.34 10.55
CA SER A 207 -2.05 0.11 10.16
C SER A 207 -1.30 -0.69 9.09
N TRP A 208 -0.54 -0.02 8.22
CA TRP A 208 0.06 -0.62 7.03
C TRP A 208 1.54 -0.98 7.15
N ALA A 209 2.38 -0.10 7.75
CA ALA A 209 3.83 -0.23 7.68
C ALA A 209 4.40 -1.24 8.68
N ASP A 210 5.35 -2.06 8.24
CA ASP A 210 6.16 -2.90 9.13
C ASP A 210 7.25 -2.07 9.82
N GLU A 211 7.88 -1.13 9.06
CA GLU A 211 8.92 -0.26 9.54
C GLU A 211 8.66 1.20 9.14
N VAL A 212 9.08 2.10 10.01
CA VAL A 212 9.04 3.55 9.74
C VAL A 212 10.45 4.14 9.71
N ARG A 213 10.62 5.14 8.84
CA ARG A 213 11.81 5.99 8.74
C ARG A 213 11.34 7.42 8.96
N VAL A 214 11.73 8.04 10.05
CA VAL A 214 11.29 9.39 10.37
C VAL A 214 12.36 10.39 10.00
N LEU A 215 12.00 11.38 9.18
CA LEU A 215 12.89 12.44 8.74
C LEU A 215 12.71 13.71 9.56
N GLY A 216 13.84 14.35 9.91
CA GLY A 216 13.87 15.63 10.59
C GLY A 216 15.20 16.34 10.33
N GLY A 217 15.15 17.65 9.98
CA GLY A 217 16.36 18.43 9.72
C GLY A 217 17.28 17.86 8.63
N GLY A 218 16.71 17.24 7.59
CA GLY A 218 17.45 16.62 6.49
C GLY A 218 18.14 15.30 6.82
N LYS A 219 17.83 14.68 7.96
CA LYS A 219 18.38 13.40 8.43
C LYS A 219 17.29 12.42 8.75
N CYS A 220 17.64 11.12 8.78
CA CYS A 220 16.78 10.08 9.37
C CYS A 220 17.02 10.08 10.89
N VAL A 221 16.01 10.48 11.65
CA VAL A 221 16.08 10.61 13.11
C VAL A 221 15.56 9.38 13.85
N TYR A 222 14.81 8.52 13.15
CA TYR A 222 14.35 7.23 13.66
C TYR A 222 14.25 6.20 12.52
N SER A 223 14.53 4.95 12.84
CA SER A 223 14.46 3.80 11.92
C SER A 223 14.12 2.54 12.72
N GLY A 224 12.97 1.91 12.45
CA GLY A 224 12.53 0.70 13.14
C GLY A 224 11.02 0.50 13.07
N ALA A 225 10.49 -0.37 13.95
CA ALA A 225 9.05 -0.59 14.11
C ALA A 225 8.34 0.71 14.55
N PRO A 226 7.05 0.88 14.21
CA PRO A 226 6.32 2.12 14.53
C PRO A 226 6.14 2.38 16.03
N GLU A 227 5.88 1.34 16.83
CA GLU A 227 5.49 1.48 18.23
C GLU A 227 6.52 2.20 19.09
N PRO A 228 7.83 1.83 19.08
CA PRO A 228 8.84 2.52 19.87
C PRO A 228 9.00 4.00 19.50
N PHE A 229 8.73 4.38 18.24
CA PHE A 229 8.70 5.78 17.84
C PHE A 229 7.56 6.54 18.50
N TYR A 230 6.34 5.95 18.51
CA TYR A 230 5.16 6.59 19.09
C TYR A 230 5.17 6.61 20.63
N GLU A 231 5.99 5.80 21.28
CA GLU A 231 6.25 5.89 22.72
C GLU A 231 6.95 7.17 23.12
N ASP A 232 7.88 7.69 22.30
CA ASP A 232 8.57 8.98 22.52
C ASP A 232 7.70 10.13 21.99
N ARG A 233 6.78 10.63 22.84
CA ARG A 233 5.91 11.76 22.50
C ARG A 233 6.70 13.01 22.06
N ALA A 234 7.87 13.23 22.65
CA ALA A 234 8.70 14.36 22.29
C ALA A 234 9.30 14.20 20.87
N ALA A 235 9.69 12.98 20.49
CA ALA A 235 10.14 12.69 19.13
C ALA A 235 9.01 12.87 18.11
N VAL A 236 7.79 12.37 18.42
CA VAL A 236 6.60 12.54 17.57
C VAL A 236 6.31 14.03 17.34
N GLN A 237 6.32 14.83 18.42
CA GLN A 237 6.08 16.27 18.33
C GLN A 237 7.18 16.98 17.55
N ARG A 238 8.47 16.66 17.77
CA ARG A 238 9.60 17.23 16.99
C ARG A 238 9.50 16.88 15.51
N ALA A 239 8.97 15.72 15.17
CA ALA A 239 8.73 15.29 13.78
C ALA A 239 7.50 15.98 13.16
N GLY A 240 6.71 16.75 13.92
CA GLY A 240 5.49 17.39 13.46
C GLY A 240 4.36 16.39 13.15
N LEU A 241 4.31 15.29 13.89
CA LEU A 241 3.37 14.20 13.68
C LEU A 241 2.39 14.09 14.85
N MET A 242 1.28 13.38 14.62
CA MET A 242 0.29 13.01 15.64
C MET A 242 0.44 11.53 15.99
N LEU A 243 -0.06 11.16 17.17
CA LEU A 243 -0.19 9.73 17.53
C LEU A 243 -1.30 9.11 16.68
N PRO A 244 -1.11 7.87 16.17
CA PRO A 244 -2.18 7.11 15.55
C PRO A 244 -3.34 6.89 16.54
N SER A 245 -4.58 6.99 16.04
CA SER A 245 -5.78 6.90 16.89
C SER A 245 -5.87 5.58 17.64
N VAL A 246 -5.64 4.47 16.95
CA VAL A 246 -5.65 3.12 17.52
C VAL A 246 -4.58 2.99 18.61
N TYR A 247 -3.36 3.47 18.34
CA TYR A 247 -2.27 3.47 19.32
C TYR A 247 -2.60 4.32 20.55
N ALA A 248 -3.12 5.54 20.32
CA ALA A 248 -3.45 6.47 21.41
C ALA A 248 -4.55 5.92 22.34
N VAL A 249 -5.61 5.34 21.78
CA VAL A 249 -6.71 4.70 22.54
C VAL A 249 -6.18 3.48 23.29
N ASN A 250 -5.40 2.60 22.66
CA ASN A 250 -4.79 1.44 23.31
C ASN A 250 -3.96 1.85 24.53
N LYS A 251 -3.11 2.88 24.38
CA LYS A 251 -2.27 3.38 25.47
C LYS A 251 -3.08 4.01 26.60
N ALA A 252 -4.13 4.77 26.29
CA ALA A 252 -5.01 5.34 27.29
C ALA A 252 -5.74 4.25 28.10
N MET A 253 -6.32 3.25 27.43
CA MET A 253 -7.03 2.15 28.07
C MET A 253 -6.10 1.30 28.94
N SER A 254 -4.88 1.04 28.47
CA SER A 254 -3.86 0.35 29.28
C SER A 254 -3.49 1.15 30.53
N SER A 255 -3.31 2.47 30.40
CA SER A 255 -2.98 3.35 31.52
C SER A 255 -4.13 3.41 32.57
N MET A 256 -5.37 3.15 32.16
CA MET A 256 -6.53 3.03 33.03
C MET A 256 -6.67 1.63 33.64
N GLY A 257 -5.78 0.70 33.34
CA GLY A 257 -5.79 -0.67 33.85
C GLY A 257 -6.79 -1.60 33.16
N ALA A 258 -7.35 -1.22 32.03
CA ALA A 258 -8.32 -2.04 31.30
C ALA A 258 -7.71 -3.35 30.77
N PHE A 259 -6.48 -3.29 30.25
CA PHE A 259 -5.71 -4.42 29.72
C PHE A 259 -4.22 -4.06 29.61
N PRO A 260 -3.30 -5.04 29.46
CA PRO A 260 -1.88 -4.76 29.20
C PRO A 260 -1.67 -3.92 27.92
N GLU A 261 -0.61 -3.13 27.82
CA GLU A 261 -0.34 -2.30 26.64
C GLU A 261 -0.06 -3.15 25.37
N THR A 262 0.63 -4.26 25.55
CA THR A 262 0.94 -5.23 24.48
C THR A 262 -0.02 -6.43 24.49
N PRO A 263 -0.24 -7.10 23.34
CA PRO A 263 0.25 -6.76 22.00
C PRO A 263 -0.38 -5.48 21.46
N TYR A 264 0.36 -4.73 20.65
CA TYR A 264 -0.17 -3.48 20.09
C TYR A 264 -1.16 -3.75 18.95
N PRO A 265 -2.42 -3.27 19.06
CA PRO A 265 -3.36 -3.35 17.95
C PRO A 265 -2.98 -2.35 16.87
N ARG A 266 -3.07 -2.76 15.61
CA ARG A 266 -2.82 -1.92 14.43
C ARG A 266 -4.10 -1.41 13.78
N THR A 267 -5.21 -2.12 13.99
CA THR A 267 -6.50 -1.84 13.37
C THR A 267 -7.61 -1.66 14.41
N GLN A 268 -8.75 -1.15 13.95
CA GLN A 268 -9.93 -0.96 14.81
C GLN A 268 -10.48 -2.30 15.30
N ALA A 269 -10.49 -3.36 14.47
CA ALA A 269 -10.95 -4.68 14.89
C ALA A 269 -10.04 -5.28 15.96
N GLN A 270 -8.72 -5.15 15.78
CA GLN A 270 -7.76 -5.61 16.78
C GLN A 270 -7.89 -4.86 18.11
N LEU A 271 -8.17 -3.56 18.08
CA LEU A 271 -8.44 -2.78 19.29
C LEU A 271 -9.78 -3.18 19.92
N SER A 272 -10.82 -3.36 19.11
CA SER A 272 -12.17 -3.71 19.58
C SER A 272 -12.21 -5.04 20.31
N VAL A 273 -11.49 -6.07 19.83
CA VAL A 273 -11.43 -7.36 20.51
C VAL A 273 -10.73 -7.25 21.86
N ARG A 274 -9.69 -6.43 21.97
CA ARG A 274 -9.02 -6.18 23.25
C ARG A 274 -9.94 -5.51 24.28
N MET A 275 -10.75 -4.57 23.82
CA MET A 275 -11.74 -3.89 24.69
C MET A 275 -12.88 -4.80 25.11
N SER A 276 -13.23 -5.78 24.28
CA SER A 276 -14.33 -6.72 24.54
C SER A 276 -13.99 -7.82 25.54
N GLY A 277 -12.69 -8.13 25.71
CA GLY A 277 -12.20 -9.24 26.51
C GLY A 277 -12.45 -10.62 25.89
N PRO A 278 -11.85 -11.69 26.46
CA PRO A 278 -12.00 -13.06 25.96
C PRO A 278 -13.39 -13.63 26.27
N GLY A 279 -13.79 -14.67 25.53
CA GLY A 279 -14.95 -15.50 25.88
C GLY A 279 -16.25 -15.18 25.15
N LYS A 280 -16.22 -14.41 24.06
CA LYS A 280 -17.40 -14.20 23.21
C LYS A 280 -17.48 -15.24 22.08
N SER A 281 -18.71 -15.62 21.72
CA SER A 281 -18.98 -16.33 20.47
C SER A 281 -18.96 -15.33 19.34
N TYR A 282 -18.10 -15.54 18.35
CA TYR A 282 -17.99 -14.72 17.15
C TYR A 282 -18.80 -15.31 16.01
N GLY A 283 -19.22 -14.47 15.08
CA GLY A 283 -19.79 -14.91 13.81
C GLY A 283 -18.76 -15.54 12.89
N THR A 284 -19.20 -16.21 11.86
CA THR A 284 -18.38 -16.87 10.85
C THR A 284 -17.97 -15.89 9.74
N LEU A 285 -16.69 -15.89 9.39
CA LEU A 285 -16.18 -15.20 8.23
C LEU A 285 -16.08 -16.17 7.04
N HIS A 286 -16.96 -16.00 6.04
CA HIS A 286 -16.89 -16.74 4.80
C HIS A 286 -15.95 -15.99 3.83
N VAL A 287 -14.83 -16.58 3.46
CA VAL A 287 -13.86 -15.97 2.53
C VAL A 287 -14.00 -16.63 1.16
N VAL A 288 -14.47 -15.88 0.19
CA VAL A 288 -14.63 -16.30 -1.20
C VAL A 288 -13.43 -15.82 -2.01
N ARG A 289 -12.57 -16.75 -2.45
CA ARG A 289 -11.47 -16.44 -3.37
C ARG A 289 -12.03 -16.25 -4.77
N ALA A 290 -11.88 -15.05 -5.31
CA ALA A 290 -12.44 -14.68 -6.60
C ALA A 290 -11.36 -14.11 -7.52
N ASP A 291 -11.05 -14.84 -8.60
CA ASP A 291 -10.39 -14.28 -9.77
C ASP A 291 -11.35 -13.38 -10.54
N LYS A 292 -10.85 -12.60 -11.49
CA LYS A 292 -11.64 -11.64 -12.28
C LYS A 292 -12.83 -12.25 -13.02
N ASP A 293 -12.73 -13.52 -13.40
CA ASP A 293 -13.76 -14.28 -14.15
C ASP A 293 -14.60 -15.18 -13.24
N ALA A 294 -14.52 -15.01 -11.91
CA ALA A 294 -15.21 -15.85 -10.94
C ALA A 294 -16.73 -15.61 -10.95
N ASP A 295 -17.52 -16.68 -10.90
CA ASP A 295 -18.96 -16.62 -10.69
C ASP A 295 -19.29 -16.45 -9.19
N VAL A 296 -19.20 -15.21 -8.75
CA VAL A 296 -19.45 -14.82 -7.36
C VAL A 296 -20.92 -15.04 -6.97
N ALA A 297 -21.86 -14.73 -7.88
CA ALA A 297 -23.29 -14.88 -7.60
C ALA A 297 -23.68 -16.33 -7.27
N SER A 298 -23.12 -17.29 -8.01
CA SER A 298 -23.33 -18.72 -7.74
C SER A 298 -22.84 -19.13 -6.35
N VAL A 299 -21.68 -18.63 -5.93
CA VAL A 299 -21.12 -18.95 -4.62
C VAL A 299 -21.98 -18.35 -3.50
N LEU A 300 -22.38 -17.08 -3.63
CA LEU A 300 -23.20 -16.38 -2.64
C LEU A 300 -24.63 -16.94 -2.52
N SER A 301 -25.13 -17.63 -3.55
CA SER A 301 -26.45 -18.26 -3.51
C SER A 301 -26.50 -19.50 -2.62
N LYS A 302 -25.36 -20.06 -2.23
CA LYS A 302 -25.27 -21.26 -1.38
C LYS A 302 -25.86 -20.99 0.01
N GLU A 303 -26.39 -22.06 0.62
CA GLU A 303 -26.90 -22.01 1.99
C GLU A 303 -25.80 -21.56 2.96
N GLY A 304 -26.16 -20.66 3.87
CA GLY A 304 -25.22 -20.05 4.83
C GLY A 304 -24.64 -18.69 4.41
N MET A 305 -24.61 -18.33 3.12
CA MET A 305 -24.08 -17.03 2.66
C MET A 305 -25.14 -16.07 2.15
N LYS A 306 -26.35 -16.59 1.85
CA LYS A 306 -27.44 -15.80 1.27
C LYS A 306 -27.91 -14.68 2.21
N GLY A 307 -27.84 -13.44 1.72
CA GLY A 307 -28.29 -12.25 2.47
C GLY A 307 -27.30 -11.75 3.53
N LEU A 308 -26.12 -12.36 3.67
CA LEU A 308 -25.05 -11.82 4.48
C LEU A 308 -24.44 -10.57 3.83
N PRO A 309 -23.96 -9.60 4.63
CA PRO A 309 -23.24 -8.47 4.10
C PRO A 309 -21.92 -8.91 3.49
N VAL A 310 -21.64 -8.38 2.30
CA VAL A 310 -20.48 -8.71 1.48
C VAL A 310 -19.45 -7.58 1.57
N GLY A 311 -18.21 -7.91 1.92
CA GLY A 311 -17.05 -7.04 1.82
C GLY A 311 -16.17 -7.41 0.63
N LEU A 312 -15.47 -6.43 0.08
CA LEU A 312 -14.53 -6.63 -1.03
C LEU A 312 -13.10 -6.33 -0.63
N TYR A 313 -12.16 -7.10 -1.18
CA TYR A 313 -10.74 -6.81 -1.05
C TYR A 313 -9.95 -7.29 -2.27
N GLY A 314 -9.26 -6.33 -2.91
CA GLY A 314 -8.46 -6.56 -4.10
C GLY A 314 -9.25 -6.39 -5.42
N ILE A 315 -8.51 -6.24 -6.50
CA ILE A 315 -9.03 -5.79 -7.79
C ILE A 315 -9.85 -6.87 -8.48
N SER A 316 -9.35 -8.10 -8.51
CA SER A 316 -10.08 -9.22 -9.14
C SER A 316 -11.43 -9.45 -8.48
N ALA A 317 -11.49 -9.32 -7.14
CA ALA A 317 -12.73 -9.42 -6.39
C ALA A 317 -13.75 -8.34 -6.79
N ARG A 318 -13.29 -7.09 -6.99
CA ARG A 318 -14.16 -5.99 -7.45
C ARG A 318 -14.74 -6.26 -8.83
N ILE A 319 -13.89 -6.64 -9.80
CA ILE A 319 -14.30 -6.91 -11.18
C ILE A 319 -15.30 -8.07 -11.23
N ALA A 320 -15.02 -9.18 -10.55
CA ALA A 320 -15.92 -10.33 -10.49
C ALA A 320 -17.29 -9.97 -9.89
N THR A 321 -17.28 -9.11 -8.86
CA THR A 321 -18.51 -8.68 -8.18
C THR A 321 -19.33 -7.71 -9.03
N GLU A 322 -18.71 -6.75 -9.70
CA GLU A 322 -19.36 -5.84 -10.63
C GLU A 322 -19.95 -6.60 -11.82
N SER A 323 -19.21 -7.56 -12.37
CA SER A 323 -19.68 -8.40 -13.49
C SER A 323 -20.88 -9.28 -13.12
N SER A 324 -20.99 -9.69 -11.86
CA SER A 324 -22.10 -10.52 -11.35
C SER A 324 -23.31 -9.71 -10.89
N GLY A 325 -23.20 -8.37 -10.82
CA GLY A 325 -24.25 -7.50 -10.29
C GLY A 325 -24.56 -7.74 -8.80
N THR A 326 -23.62 -8.25 -8.05
CA THR A 326 -23.77 -8.56 -6.62
C THR A 326 -23.82 -7.28 -5.79
N GLU A 327 -24.80 -7.18 -4.89
CA GLU A 327 -24.88 -6.09 -3.92
C GLU A 327 -23.76 -6.20 -2.87
N VAL A 328 -23.05 -5.11 -2.63
CA VAL A 328 -21.89 -5.05 -1.73
C VAL A 328 -22.19 -4.14 -0.55
N GLY A 329 -22.10 -4.68 0.66
CA GLY A 329 -22.29 -3.92 1.89
C GLY A 329 -21.05 -3.11 2.29
N TYR A 330 -19.85 -3.65 2.04
CA TYR A 330 -18.57 -3.04 2.39
C TYR A 330 -17.63 -2.99 1.17
N PRO A 331 -17.84 -2.04 0.25
CA PRO A 331 -17.03 -1.94 -0.97
C PRO A 331 -15.58 -1.50 -0.70
N TYR A 332 -15.31 -0.94 0.49
CA TYR A 332 -13.99 -0.50 0.93
C TYR A 332 -13.69 -1.00 2.33
N ASN A 333 -12.39 -1.24 2.60
CA ASN A 333 -11.94 -1.78 3.88
C ASN A 333 -12.70 -3.06 4.26
N GLY A 334 -12.97 -3.90 3.26
CA GLY A 334 -13.80 -5.10 3.39
C GLY A 334 -13.34 -6.05 4.50
N PRO A 335 -12.05 -6.41 4.61
CA PRO A 335 -11.54 -7.29 5.65
C PRO A 335 -11.88 -6.79 7.05
N GLU A 336 -11.58 -5.53 7.33
CA GLU A 336 -11.78 -4.93 8.64
C GLU A 336 -13.28 -4.85 9.03
N ASN A 337 -14.13 -4.43 8.08
CA ASN A 337 -15.58 -4.35 8.30
C ASN A 337 -16.21 -5.73 8.53
N CYS A 338 -15.79 -6.75 7.77
CA CYS A 338 -16.25 -8.13 7.94
C CYS A 338 -15.80 -8.69 9.30
N VAL A 339 -14.55 -8.47 9.69
CA VAL A 339 -14.04 -8.90 11.01
C VAL A 339 -14.79 -8.20 12.13
N MET A 340 -15.02 -6.89 12.05
CA MET A 340 -15.81 -6.14 13.03
C MET A 340 -17.23 -6.70 13.19
N ARG A 341 -17.84 -7.12 12.09
CA ARG A 341 -19.16 -7.75 12.12
C ARG A 341 -19.12 -9.13 12.80
N CYS A 342 -18.11 -9.93 12.50
CA CYS A 342 -17.91 -11.22 13.16
C CYS A 342 -17.67 -11.05 14.67
N LEU A 343 -16.92 -10.04 15.08
CA LEU A 343 -16.74 -9.69 16.50
C LEU A 343 -18.05 -9.28 17.20
N ALA A 344 -19.01 -8.75 16.45
CA ALA A 344 -20.36 -8.46 16.95
C ALA A 344 -21.28 -9.69 17.01
N GLY A 345 -20.80 -10.90 16.70
CA GLY A 345 -21.55 -12.15 16.73
C GLY A 345 -22.41 -12.43 15.49
N SER A 346 -22.13 -11.75 14.37
CA SER A 346 -22.89 -11.93 13.11
C SER A 346 -21.95 -12.36 11.98
N ASP A 347 -22.44 -13.22 11.10
CA ASP A 347 -21.66 -13.71 9.97
C ASP A 347 -21.46 -12.62 8.89
N ALA A 348 -20.38 -12.75 8.12
CA ALA A 348 -20.07 -11.90 6.99
C ALA A 348 -19.37 -12.67 5.88
N VAL A 349 -19.47 -12.16 4.64
CA VAL A 349 -18.76 -12.69 3.48
C VAL A 349 -17.71 -11.70 3.04
N LEU A 350 -16.47 -12.16 2.86
CA LEU A 350 -15.39 -11.40 2.25
C LEU A 350 -15.04 -12.01 0.90
N ILE A 351 -15.31 -11.29 -0.18
CA ILE A 351 -14.83 -11.66 -1.52
C ILE A 351 -13.44 -11.05 -1.65
N CYS A 352 -12.46 -11.89 -1.88
CA CYS A 352 -11.05 -11.53 -1.81
C CYS A 352 -10.29 -12.00 -3.05
N ASP A 353 -9.46 -11.13 -3.61
CA ASP A 353 -8.46 -11.50 -4.61
C ASP A 353 -7.50 -12.53 -3.99
N PRO A 354 -7.22 -13.66 -4.68
CA PRO A 354 -6.34 -14.70 -4.16
C PRO A 354 -4.96 -14.18 -3.71
N ALA A 355 -4.44 -13.14 -4.34
CA ALA A 355 -3.12 -12.59 -4.04
C ALA A 355 -3.04 -11.85 -2.69
N VAL A 356 -4.18 -11.42 -2.12
CA VAL A 356 -4.20 -10.62 -0.86
C VAL A 356 -4.95 -11.31 0.28
N VAL A 357 -5.22 -12.60 0.16
CA VAL A 357 -5.94 -13.36 1.22
C VAL A 357 -5.16 -13.34 2.53
N GLU A 358 -3.83 -13.44 2.50
CA GLU A 358 -3.01 -13.47 3.70
C GLU A 358 -3.09 -12.15 4.45
N SER A 359 -2.97 -11.02 3.76
CA SER A 359 -3.10 -9.71 4.39
C SER A 359 -4.52 -9.42 4.88
N ALA A 360 -5.55 -9.90 4.15
CA ALA A 360 -6.95 -9.82 4.56
C ALA A 360 -7.23 -10.52 5.91
N MET A 361 -6.48 -11.55 6.23
CA MET A 361 -6.63 -12.33 7.46
C MET A 361 -5.85 -11.76 8.65
N SER A 362 -5.07 -10.70 8.48
CA SER A 362 -4.18 -10.15 9.52
C SER A 362 -4.86 -9.87 10.88
N SER A 363 -6.09 -9.33 10.86
CA SER A 363 -6.85 -9.07 12.09
C SER A 363 -7.40 -10.36 12.72
N VAL A 364 -7.78 -11.35 11.93
CA VAL A 364 -8.20 -12.69 12.42
C VAL A 364 -7.02 -13.38 13.10
N ASP A 365 -5.87 -13.37 12.46
CA ASP A 365 -4.62 -13.93 12.99
C ASP A 365 -4.20 -13.26 14.30
N PHE A 366 -4.32 -11.94 14.37
CA PHE A 366 -4.03 -11.20 15.60
C PHE A 366 -4.93 -11.67 16.76
N ILE A 367 -6.23 -11.85 16.50
CA ILE A 367 -7.23 -12.29 17.49
C ILE A 367 -6.87 -13.68 18.01
N GLU A 368 -6.61 -14.63 17.12
CA GLU A 368 -6.33 -16.03 17.50
C GLU A 368 -4.98 -16.17 18.21
N ARG A 369 -3.91 -15.60 17.66
CA ARG A 369 -2.54 -15.67 18.23
C ARG A 369 -2.42 -15.05 19.61
N ASN A 370 -3.25 -14.06 19.93
CA ASN A 370 -3.19 -13.37 21.22
C ASN A 370 -4.26 -13.85 22.22
N GLY A 371 -4.96 -14.95 21.91
CA GLY A 371 -5.89 -15.60 22.84
C GLY A 371 -7.21 -14.84 23.08
N TYR A 372 -7.60 -13.94 22.18
CA TYR A 372 -8.88 -13.23 22.29
C TYR A 372 -10.07 -14.05 21.83
N GLY A 373 -9.86 -15.26 21.35
CA GLY A 373 -10.87 -16.17 20.82
C GLY A 373 -10.54 -16.59 19.40
N LYS A 374 -11.51 -17.22 18.74
CA LYS A 374 -11.39 -17.69 17.37
C LYS A 374 -12.59 -17.24 16.56
N ILE A 375 -12.36 -16.50 15.49
CA ILE A 375 -13.38 -16.26 14.46
C ILE A 375 -13.39 -17.51 13.56
N PRO A 376 -14.51 -18.24 13.44
CA PRO A 376 -14.61 -19.32 12.48
C PRO A 376 -14.41 -18.77 11.06
N VAL A 377 -13.50 -19.36 10.30
CA VAL A 377 -13.22 -18.97 8.91
C VAL A 377 -13.54 -20.12 7.99
N GLU A 378 -14.39 -19.88 7.01
CA GLU A 378 -14.74 -20.84 5.97
C GLU A 378 -14.25 -20.33 4.61
N MET A 379 -13.37 -21.12 3.97
CA MET A 379 -12.79 -20.76 2.68
C MET A 379 -13.57 -21.38 1.53
N HIS A 380 -13.96 -20.54 0.58
CA HIS A 380 -14.71 -20.94 -0.61
C HIS A 380 -13.92 -20.56 -1.87
N GLY A 381 -13.89 -21.46 -2.86
CA GLY A 381 -13.40 -21.15 -4.21
C GLY A 381 -14.56 -20.77 -5.10
N ALA A 382 -14.46 -19.68 -5.84
CA ALA A 382 -15.36 -19.39 -6.95
C ALA A 382 -14.75 -19.98 -8.24
N ALA A 383 -15.45 -20.88 -8.91
CA ALA A 383 -15.05 -21.37 -10.22
C ALA A 383 -15.18 -20.24 -11.26
N ALA A 384 -14.38 -20.30 -12.33
CA ALA A 384 -14.55 -19.37 -13.44
C ALA A 384 -15.96 -19.47 -14.01
N SER A 385 -16.57 -18.35 -14.36
CA SER A 385 -17.86 -18.33 -15.04
C SER A 385 -17.69 -18.96 -16.43
N ASP A 386 -18.47 -20.00 -16.72
CA ASP A 386 -18.59 -20.52 -18.10
C ASP A 386 -19.23 -19.42 -18.97
N LYS A 387 -18.40 -18.53 -19.52
CA LYS A 387 -18.85 -17.61 -20.56
C LYS A 387 -18.97 -18.42 -21.86
N ASN A 388 -20.21 -18.89 -22.14
CA ASN A 388 -20.65 -19.35 -23.49
C ASN A 388 -20.78 -18.14 -24.42
#